data_6ecea74bfd98e8bf3ad59a28ee911aae
#
_entry.id   6ecea74bfd98e8bf3ad59a28ee911aae
#
_cell.length_a   1.000
_cell.length_b   1.000
_cell.length_c   1.000
_cell.angle_alpha   90.00
_cell.angle_beta   90.00
_cell.angle_gamma   90.00
#
_symmetry.space_group_name_H-M   'P 1'
#
loop_
_entity.id
_entity.type
_entity.pdbx_description
1 polymer ?
#
loop_
_entity_poly.entity_id
_entity_poly.type
_entity_poly.pdbx_seq_one_letter_code
_entity_poly.pdbx_strand_id
1 'polypeptide(L)'
;MITRREFFEHAGAIGLGTALVPHTGALAAADEENVAERAPGIIFEQFEAGGISHYSYFIGDLLSGEAAVIDPRRDVEAYVELAKKHRLRIRHAIETHIHADFVSGARELADRTGARIRASVEGGARYGFPIDPIRDGDVIHVGGVELEAMHTPGHTPEHMSFLASRRGRKRSSWALFTGDFLFAGSVGRPDLMGVDNTGDLAKKLWHSLQTAFEDLPDQLPIYPAHGPGSPCGAGIAERDEQATLGIERESNPALQFDERDAFIEDLLFNQPPVPYYWPRMKEVNARGPEVLGGVPEPEPLEPEAFERMIASPEVQLLDTRHMFGFGGGHIRGAMNIGHSSSISMWGGWLLDHQRPIALVKAPEGTATEVTAWLMRVGLTNVKAVLDGGMKEWTASGREFVTLPQMSIHTLRDRLDDPDLQIVDVRQPSEWDEGHLRNARYAFLPEIPDRLDEFDRSKPVVTYCGTGYRASIGASLFKRGGFDVYSVPGSTGAWEAAGYSFEEPTKAKRASLTRRG
;
A
#
# COMPACT_ATOMS: atom_id res chain seq x y z
N MET A 1 6.22 22.32 24.45
CA MET A 1 6.15 20.91 24.86
C MET A 1 4.70 20.48 24.66
N ILE A 2 4.43 19.89 23.52
CA ILE A 2 3.12 19.27 23.25
C ILE A 2 3.13 17.94 23.99
N THR A 3 2.13 17.68 24.82
CA THR A 3 2.07 16.43 25.57
C THR A 3 1.72 15.28 24.63
N ARG A 4 2.17 14.07 24.96
CA ARG A 4 1.89 12.82 24.23
C ARG A 4 0.39 12.62 23.90
N ARG A 5 -0.48 13.20 24.70
CA ARG A 5 -1.93 13.14 24.56
C ARG A 5 -2.46 14.07 23.44
N GLU A 6 -1.88 15.24 23.28
CA GLU A 6 -2.25 16.20 22.21
C GLU A 6 -1.77 15.75 20.83
N PHE A 7 -0.66 15.00 20.76
CA PHE A 7 -0.17 14.39 19.54
C PHE A 7 -1.10 13.27 19.04
N PHE A 8 -1.67 12.47 19.93
CA PHE A 8 -2.58 11.36 19.57
C PHE A 8 -4.02 11.82 19.26
N GLU A 9 -4.48 12.95 19.76
CA GLU A 9 -5.78 13.50 19.41
C GLU A 9 -5.87 13.95 17.95
N HIS A 10 -4.74 14.23 17.28
CA HIS A 10 -4.68 14.52 15.84
C HIS A 10 -4.44 13.29 14.96
N ALA A 11 -3.83 12.24 15.50
CA ALA A 11 -3.60 10.99 14.74
C ALA A 11 -4.81 10.03 14.75
N GLY A 12 -5.75 10.20 15.68
CA GLY A 12 -6.95 9.35 15.83
C GLY A 12 -8.09 9.65 14.85
N ALA A 13 -8.01 10.68 14.01
CA ALA A 13 -9.13 11.14 13.19
C ALA A 13 -9.15 10.56 11.75
N ILE A 14 -8.24 9.68 11.36
CA ILE A 14 -8.15 9.16 9.98
C ILE A 14 -8.74 7.76 9.88
N GLY A 15 -10.02 7.65 10.15
CA GLY A 15 -10.86 6.46 9.90
C GLY A 15 -12.16 6.80 9.20
N LEU A 16 -12.30 8.00 8.69
CA LEU A 16 -13.52 8.41 8.00
C LEU A 16 -13.48 7.93 6.55
N GLY A 17 -14.30 6.95 6.24
CA GLY A 17 -14.79 6.70 4.90
C GLY A 17 -15.56 7.92 4.38
N THR A 18 -14.84 8.94 3.98
CA THR A 18 -15.41 10.01 3.16
C THR A 18 -15.56 9.49 1.75
N ALA A 19 -16.75 9.68 1.19
CA ALA A 19 -17.00 9.56 -0.23
C ALA A 19 -15.84 10.20 -1.00
N LEU A 20 -15.34 9.49 -2.00
CA LEU A 20 -14.35 9.91 -2.97
C LEU A 20 -14.59 11.36 -3.44
N VAL A 21 -13.95 12.29 -2.79
CA VAL A 21 -13.56 13.55 -3.40
C VAL A 21 -12.11 13.33 -3.81
N PRO A 22 -11.72 13.51 -5.06
CA PRO A 22 -10.33 13.38 -5.46
C PRO A 22 -9.52 14.52 -4.83
N HIS A 23 -8.96 14.29 -3.65
CA HIS A 23 -8.02 15.23 -3.01
C HIS A 23 -6.64 15.23 -3.69
N THR A 24 -6.41 14.30 -4.63
CA THR A 24 -5.19 14.21 -5.44
C THR A 24 -4.96 15.43 -6.33
N GLY A 25 -5.99 16.22 -6.64
CA GLY A 25 -5.84 17.40 -7.51
C GLY A 25 -5.19 18.62 -6.86
N ALA A 26 -5.31 18.80 -5.55
CA ALA A 26 -4.86 20.06 -4.91
C ALA A 26 -3.38 20.01 -4.50
N LEU A 27 -2.90 18.87 -3.96
CA LEU A 27 -1.46 18.72 -3.64
C LEU A 27 -0.62 18.58 -4.92
N ALA A 28 -1.06 17.79 -5.90
CA ALA A 28 -0.39 17.66 -7.18
C ALA A 28 -0.32 19.02 -7.93
N ALA A 29 -1.38 19.82 -7.88
CA ALA A 29 -1.38 21.17 -8.49
C ALA A 29 -0.44 22.15 -7.74
N ALA A 30 -0.35 22.09 -6.42
CA ALA A 30 0.57 22.90 -5.62
C ALA A 30 2.03 22.50 -5.86
N ASP A 31 2.31 21.20 -6.04
CA ASP A 31 3.64 20.70 -6.38
C ASP A 31 4.06 21.11 -7.79
N GLU A 32 3.15 21.05 -8.76
CA GLU A 32 3.42 21.52 -10.13
C GLU A 32 3.75 23.01 -10.16
N GLU A 33 3.02 23.88 -9.44
CA GLU A 33 3.30 25.31 -9.34
C GLU A 33 4.66 25.57 -8.68
N ASN A 34 4.98 24.87 -7.61
CA ASN A 34 6.22 25.03 -6.85
C ASN A 34 7.46 24.58 -7.66
N VAL A 35 7.34 23.51 -8.45
CA VAL A 35 8.41 23.05 -9.36
C VAL A 35 8.52 23.96 -10.58
N ALA A 36 7.42 24.44 -11.15
CA ALA A 36 7.44 25.37 -12.28
C ALA A 36 8.18 26.67 -11.96
N GLU A 37 8.08 27.17 -10.73
CA GLU A 37 8.84 28.33 -10.26
C GLU A 37 10.35 28.04 -10.10
N ARG A 38 10.69 26.89 -9.50
CA ARG A 38 12.08 26.50 -9.19
C ARG A 38 12.82 25.94 -10.41
N ALA A 39 12.10 25.26 -11.29
CA ALA A 39 12.64 24.63 -12.49
C ALA A 39 11.79 24.89 -13.75
N PRO A 40 11.75 26.14 -14.25
CA PRO A 40 10.94 26.53 -15.42
C PRO A 40 11.23 25.63 -16.64
N GLY A 41 10.17 25.16 -17.31
CA GLY A 41 10.27 24.27 -18.49
C GLY A 41 10.45 22.80 -18.14
N ILE A 42 10.33 22.43 -16.86
CA ILE A 42 10.24 21.05 -16.41
C ILE A 42 8.76 20.71 -16.18
N ILE A 43 8.33 19.57 -16.72
CA ILE A 43 7.09 18.90 -16.35
C ILE A 43 7.42 17.98 -15.19
N PHE A 44 6.74 18.17 -14.09
CA PHE A 44 6.85 17.33 -12.91
C PHE A 44 5.47 16.84 -12.51
N GLU A 45 5.32 15.53 -12.31
CA GLU A 45 4.06 14.95 -11.85
C GLU A 45 4.32 13.78 -10.91
N GLN A 46 3.62 13.79 -9.78
CA GLN A 46 3.58 12.69 -8.82
C GLN A 46 2.37 11.81 -9.12
N PHE A 47 2.58 10.52 -9.27
CA PHE A 47 1.52 9.54 -9.45
C PHE A 47 1.38 8.69 -8.19
N GLU A 48 0.19 8.62 -7.66
CA GLU A 48 -0.13 7.76 -6.53
C GLU A 48 -0.69 6.41 -7.01
N ALA A 49 -0.17 5.33 -6.45
CA ALA A 49 -0.79 4.02 -6.49
C ALA A 49 -1.56 3.80 -5.19
N GLY A 50 -2.78 4.29 -5.14
CA GLY A 50 -3.63 4.15 -3.96
C GLY A 50 -3.76 2.70 -3.50
N GLY A 51 -4.00 2.51 -2.20
CA GLY A 51 -4.12 1.20 -1.55
C GLY A 51 -2.82 0.56 -1.09
N ILE A 52 -1.70 0.94 -1.71
CA ILE A 52 -0.33 0.66 -1.24
C ILE A 52 0.41 1.95 -0.89
N SER A 53 -0.23 3.10 -1.10
CA SER A 53 0.30 4.45 -0.84
C SER A 53 1.67 4.71 -1.49
N HIS A 54 1.90 4.11 -2.67
CA HIS A 54 3.15 4.26 -3.40
C HIS A 54 3.11 5.49 -4.30
N TYR A 55 4.19 6.26 -4.31
CA TYR A 55 4.41 7.41 -5.17
C TYR A 55 5.50 7.12 -6.20
N SER A 56 5.22 7.49 -7.45
CA SER A 56 6.18 7.51 -8.54
C SER A 56 6.22 8.89 -9.18
N TYR A 57 7.34 9.26 -9.78
CA TYR A 57 7.57 10.62 -10.22
C TYR A 57 7.96 10.67 -11.69
N PHE A 58 7.24 11.50 -12.45
CA PHE A 58 7.59 11.83 -13.83
C PHE A 58 8.32 13.17 -13.89
N ILE A 59 9.48 13.19 -14.54
CA ILE A 59 10.29 14.37 -14.74
C ILE A 59 10.53 14.52 -16.24
N GLY A 60 10.05 15.62 -16.84
CA GLY A 60 10.19 15.88 -18.26
C GLY A 60 10.80 17.25 -18.54
N ASP A 61 11.83 17.33 -19.38
CA ASP A 61 12.41 18.58 -19.84
C ASP A 61 11.85 18.96 -21.22
N LEU A 62 11.03 20.00 -21.26
CA LEU A 62 10.38 20.47 -22.49
C LEU A 62 11.37 20.98 -23.55
N LEU A 63 12.55 21.43 -23.15
CA LEU A 63 13.55 21.96 -24.08
C LEU A 63 14.27 20.86 -24.85
N SER A 64 14.59 19.76 -24.18
CA SER A 64 15.25 18.61 -24.81
C SER A 64 14.27 17.59 -25.39
N GLY A 65 13.04 17.57 -24.91
CA GLY A 65 12.04 16.55 -25.24
C GLY A 65 12.32 15.21 -24.56
N GLU A 66 13.11 15.19 -23.47
CA GLU A 66 13.45 13.96 -22.71
C GLU A 66 12.70 13.91 -21.38
N ALA A 67 12.41 12.70 -20.92
CA ALA A 67 11.77 12.45 -19.63
C ALA A 67 12.36 11.21 -18.94
N ALA A 68 12.14 11.14 -17.62
CA ALA A 68 12.39 9.98 -16.78
C ALA A 68 11.20 9.72 -15.86
N VAL A 69 11.09 8.47 -15.40
CA VAL A 69 10.15 8.08 -14.34
C VAL A 69 10.95 7.43 -13.22
N ILE A 70 10.73 7.88 -11.98
CA ILE A 70 11.31 7.29 -10.77
C ILE A 70 10.24 6.39 -10.14
N ASP A 71 10.62 5.16 -9.78
CA ASP A 71 9.81 4.11 -9.15
C ASP A 71 8.47 3.87 -9.88
N PRO A 72 8.49 3.54 -11.19
CA PRO A 72 7.27 3.40 -11.97
C PRO A 72 6.39 2.26 -11.46
N ARG A 73 5.10 2.54 -11.24
CA ARG A 73 4.11 1.49 -10.99
C ARG A 73 3.89 0.64 -12.24
N ARG A 74 3.36 -0.57 -12.08
CA ARG A 74 3.28 -1.56 -13.15
C ARG A 74 2.31 -1.19 -14.29
N ASP A 75 1.26 -0.45 -14.01
CA ASP A 75 0.32 0.11 -14.98
C ASP A 75 0.89 1.41 -15.58
N VAL A 76 1.78 1.27 -16.56
CA VAL A 76 2.63 2.35 -17.10
C VAL A 76 1.93 3.32 -18.03
N GLU A 77 0.69 3.06 -18.42
CA GLU A 77 -0.07 3.84 -19.41
C GLU A 77 -0.09 5.32 -19.10
N ALA A 78 -0.27 5.69 -17.83
CA ALA A 78 -0.33 7.09 -17.41
C ALA A 78 0.95 7.88 -17.75
N TYR A 79 2.13 7.27 -17.56
CA TYR A 79 3.41 7.91 -17.94
C TYR A 79 3.57 8.05 -19.45
N VAL A 80 3.17 7.02 -20.19
CA VAL A 80 3.22 7.01 -21.66
C VAL A 80 2.30 8.09 -22.24
N GLU A 81 1.09 8.22 -21.70
CA GLU A 81 0.13 9.25 -22.10
C GLU A 81 0.61 10.66 -21.77
N LEU A 82 1.17 10.87 -20.57
CA LEU A 82 1.75 12.15 -20.17
C LEU A 82 2.91 12.54 -21.08
N ALA A 83 3.83 11.61 -21.36
CA ALA A 83 4.93 11.83 -22.27
C ALA A 83 4.44 12.20 -23.67
N LYS A 84 3.43 11.49 -24.19
CA LYS A 84 2.80 11.77 -25.48
C LYS A 84 2.13 13.15 -25.52
N LYS A 85 1.38 13.51 -24.47
CA LYS A 85 0.71 14.82 -24.32
C LYS A 85 1.70 15.97 -24.47
N HIS A 86 2.89 15.85 -23.87
CA HIS A 86 3.93 16.87 -23.88
C HIS A 86 5.01 16.66 -24.96
N ARG A 87 4.86 15.64 -25.83
CA ARG A 87 5.82 15.28 -26.88
C ARG A 87 7.22 14.96 -26.32
N LEU A 88 7.26 14.33 -25.16
CA LEU A 88 8.47 13.91 -24.50
C LEU A 88 8.78 12.44 -24.82
N ARG A 89 10.07 12.06 -24.74
CA ARG A 89 10.53 10.69 -24.85
C ARG A 89 11.05 10.24 -23.49
N ILE A 90 10.44 9.23 -22.91
CA ILE A 90 10.93 8.61 -21.67
C ILE A 90 12.24 7.89 -21.98
N ARG A 91 13.34 8.35 -21.38
CA ARG A 91 14.70 7.84 -21.60
C ARG A 91 15.13 6.91 -20.48
N HIS A 92 14.61 7.11 -19.28
CA HIS A 92 14.99 6.38 -18.09
C HIS A 92 13.78 5.96 -17.29
N ALA A 93 13.78 4.69 -16.84
CA ALA A 93 13.00 4.17 -15.74
C ALA A 93 13.99 3.95 -14.59
N ILE A 94 13.84 4.65 -13.48
CA ILE A 94 14.81 4.72 -12.39
C ILE A 94 14.18 4.05 -11.16
N GLU A 95 14.92 3.16 -10.51
CA GLU A 95 14.52 2.53 -9.26
C GLU A 95 15.32 3.10 -8.10
N THR A 96 14.66 3.50 -7.01
CA THR A 96 15.34 3.89 -5.77
C THR A 96 15.91 2.65 -5.07
N HIS A 97 15.19 1.55 -5.09
CA HIS A 97 15.58 0.29 -4.47
C HIS A 97 14.80 -0.91 -5.06
N ILE A 98 15.07 -2.12 -4.60
CA ILE A 98 14.27 -3.30 -4.93
C ILE A 98 13.02 -3.30 -4.04
N HIS A 99 11.90 -2.84 -4.57
CA HIS A 99 10.63 -2.71 -3.84
C HIS A 99 10.11 -4.06 -3.33
N ALA A 100 9.56 -4.04 -2.11
CA ALA A 100 8.99 -5.22 -1.46
C ALA A 100 7.46 -5.27 -1.52
N ASP A 101 6.81 -4.14 -1.69
CA ASP A 101 5.36 -3.97 -1.52
C ASP A 101 4.59 -4.05 -2.85
N PHE A 102 5.24 -3.76 -3.98
CA PHE A 102 4.62 -3.84 -5.30
C PHE A 102 5.58 -4.36 -6.37
N VAL A 103 5.04 -4.71 -7.54
CA VAL A 103 5.82 -5.10 -8.72
C VAL A 103 6.16 -3.87 -9.53
N SER A 104 7.46 -3.58 -9.67
CA SER A 104 7.94 -2.45 -10.46
C SER A 104 7.47 -2.51 -11.92
N GLY A 105 7.14 -1.33 -12.46
CA GLY A 105 6.81 -1.09 -13.86
C GLY A 105 8.02 -0.81 -14.76
N ALA A 106 9.25 -0.79 -14.23
CA ALA A 106 10.42 -0.38 -15.01
C ALA A 106 10.63 -1.22 -16.28
N ARG A 107 10.44 -2.54 -16.21
CA ARG A 107 10.53 -3.42 -17.37
C ARG A 107 9.41 -3.21 -18.37
N GLU A 108 8.19 -3.02 -17.89
CA GLU A 108 7.02 -2.68 -18.73
C GLU A 108 7.22 -1.35 -19.45
N LEU A 109 7.70 -0.33 -18.71
CA LEU A 109 7.98 0.99 -19.27
C LEU A 109 9.14 0.94 -20.29
N ALA A 110 10.18 0.17 -20.01
CA ALA A 110 11.30 -0.03 -20.93
C ALA A 110 10.86 -0.70 -22.23
N ASP A 111 10.03 -1.73 -22.16
CA ASP A 111 9.48 -2.41 -23.33
C ASP A 111 8.63 -1.47 -24.20
N ARG A 112 7.75 -0.69 -23.57
CA ARG A 112 6.82 0.25 -24.23
C ARG A 112 7.49 1.46 -24.86
N THR A 113 8.61 1.94 -24.29
CA THR A 113 9.20 3.26 -24.65
C THR A 113 10.64 3.18 -25.15
N GLY A 114 11.32 2.07 -24.93
CA GLY A 114 12.76 1.94 -25.15
C GLY A 114 13.59 2.65 -24.07
N ALA A 115 12.99 2.97 -22.91
CA ALA A 115 13.68 3.57 -21.77
C ALA A 115 14.76 2.60 -21.23
N ARG A 116 15.86 3.17 -20.73
CA ARG A 116 16.89 2.41 -20.02
C ARG A 116 16.49 2.25 -18.55
N ILE A 117 16.60 1.06 -18.03
CA ILE A 117 16.35 0.80 -16.61
C ILE A 117 17.61 1.15 -15.83
N ARG A 118 17.48 2.06 -14.88
CA ARG A 118 18.52 2.53 -13.98
C ARG A 118 18.27 1.97 -12.58
N ALA A 119 19.20 1.18 -12.06
CA ALA A 119 19.06 0.58 -10.75
C ALA A 119 20.41 0.45 -10.03
N SER A 120 20.38 0.56 -8.71
CA SER A 120 21.58 0.51 -7.86
C SER A 120 22.21 -0.87 -7.84
N VAL A 121 23.55 -0.91 -7.90
CA VAL A 121 24.35 -2.12 -7.66
C VAL A 121 25.10 -2.06 -6.33
N GLU A 122 24.84 -1.04 -5.51
CA GLU A 122 25.37 -0.94 -4.15
C GLU A 122 24.80 -2.05 -3.25
N GLY A 123 25.35 -2.23 -2.08
CA GLY A 123 24.89 -3.25 -1.15
C GLY A 123 24.94 -4.70 -1.67
N GLY A 124 25.49 -4.93 -2.88
CA GLY A 124 25.56 -6.23 -3.51
C GLY A 124 24.30 -6.64 -4.26
N ALA A 125 23.41 -5.70 -4.59
CA ALA A 125 22.20 -5.95 -5.36
C ALA A 125 22.49 -6.59 -6.72
N ARG A 126 21.63 -7.53 -7.12
CA ARG A 126 21.74 -8.27 -8.39
C ARG A 126 20.38 -8.34 -9.06
N TYR A 127 20.40 -8.15 -10.38
CA TYR A 127 19.20 -8.20 -11.21
C TYR A 127 19.30 -9.32 -12.23
N GLY A 128 18.20 -10.05 -12.43
CA GLY A 128 18.06 -11.11 -13.42
C GLY A 128 17.77 -10.61 -14.84
N PHE A 129 17.86 -9.30 -15.08
CA PHE A 129 17.57 -8.64 -16.36
C PHE A 129 18.56 -7.49 -16.60
N PRO A 130 18.67 -7.01 -17.85
CA PRO A 130 19.59 -5.90 -18.16
C PRO A 130 19.19 -4.60 -17.47
N ILE A 131 20.15 -3.99 -16.79
CA ILE A 131 20.08 -2.65 -16.21
C ILE A 131 21.30 -1.84 -16.63
N ASP A 132 21.17 -0.53 -16.58
CA ASP A 132 22.29 0.40 -16.52
C ASP A 132 22.59 0.67 -15.04
N PRO A 133 23.69 0.19 -14.50
CA PRO A 133 23.96 0.27 -13.06
C PRO A 133 24.15 1.71 -12.58
N ILE A 134 23.72 1.97 -11.35
CA ILE A 134 23.94 3.23 -10.64
C ILE A 134 24.77 2.96 -9.40
N ARG A 135 25.68 3.90 -9.11
CA ARG A 135 26.51 3.96 -7.90
C ARG A 135 26.38 5.32 -7.23
N ASP A 136 26.86 5.39 -6.01
CA ASP A 136 26.95 6.66 -5.28
C ASP A 136 27.72 7.72 -6.07
N GLY A 137 27.16 8.94 -6.15
CA GLY A 137 27.71 10.06 -6.90
C GLY A 137 27.50 10.03 -8.41
N ASP A 138 26.91 8.98 -8.99
CA ASP A 138 26.58 8.94 -10.41
C ASP A 138 25.50 9.97 -10.75
N VAL A 139 25.59 10.55 -11.95
CA VAL A 139 24.62 11.55 -12.42
C VAL A 139 23.87 11.04 -13.64
N ILE A 140 22.54 10.99 -13.52
CA ILE A 140 21.63 10.68 -14.63
C ILE A 140 21.17 11.99 -15.27
N HIS A 141 21.35 12.13 -16.57
CA HIS A 141 20.90 13.30 -17.32
C HIS A 141 19.53 13.05 -17.96
N VAL A 142 18.60 13.97 -17.71
CA VAL A 142 17.29 14.05 -18.36
C VAL A 142 17.19 15.42 -19.02
N GLY A 143 17.80 15.53 -20.20
CA GLY A 143 17.95 16.82 -20.88
C GLY A 143 18.74 17.83 -20.04
N GLY A 144 18.06 18.91 -19.62
CA GLY A 144 18.61 19.96 -18.76
C GLY A 144 18.51 19.68 -17.26
N VAL A 145 18.01 18.49 -16.85
CA VAL A 145 17.98 18.05 -15.45
C VAL A 145 19.12 17.08 -15.18
N GLU A 146 19.74 17.19 -14.03
CA GLU A 146 20.70 16.25 -13.45
C GLU A 146 20.05 15.63 -12.21
N LEU A 147 20.06 14.28 -12.14
CA LEU A 147 19.70 13.50 -10.97
C LEU A 147 20.98 12.87 -10.43
N GLU A 148 21.52 13.42 -9.34
CA GLU A 148 22.69 12.89 -8.65
C GLU A 148 22.24 11.79 -7.68
N ALA A 149 22.78 10.59 -7.87
CA ALA A 149 22.50 9.44 -7.02
C ALA A 149 23.26 9.53 -5.70
N MET A 150 22.59 9.31 -4.59
CA MET A 150 23.13 9.33 -3.24
C MET A 150 22.82 7.98 -2.58
N HIS A 151 23.85 7.22 -2.22
CA HIS A 151 23.65 5.92 -1.54
C HIS A 151 23.15 6.13 -0.12
N THR A 152 21.92 5.72 0.17
CA THR A 152 21.23 5.90 1.46
C THR A 152 20.75 4.55 2.01
N PRO A 153 21.70 3.63 2.36
CA PRO A 153 21.34 2.30 2.85
C PRO A 153 20.68 2.34 4.22
N GLY A 154 19.75 1.42 4.43
CA GLY A 154 19.02 1.27 5.70
C GLY A 154 17.71 0.53 5.53
N HIS A 155 16.79 1.06 4.75
CA HIS A 155 15.57 0.35 4.33
C HIS A 155 15.93 -0.91 3.52
N THR A 156 16.79 -0.72 2.51
CA THR A 156 17.48 -1.81 1.80
C THR A 156 18.99 -1.52 1.69
N PRO A 157 19.83 -2.54 1.43
CA PRO A 157 21.28 -2.32 1.31
C PRO A 157 21.69 -1.46 0.12
N GLU A 158 20.91 -1.51 -0.96
CA GLU A 158 21.17 -0.85 -2.25
C GLU A 158 20.45 0.46 -2.44
N HIS A 159 19.69 0.93 -1.44
CA HIS A 159 18.81 2.09 -1.57
C HIS A 159 19.53 3.34 -2.04
N MET A 160 18.93 4.05 -2.99
CA MET A 160 19.39 5.32 -3.55
C MET A 160 18.35 6.42 -3.36
N SER A 161 18.81 7.58 -2.94
CA SER A 161 18.08 8.84 -3.09
C SER A 161 18.60 9.61 -4.30
N PHE A 162 17.82 10.53 -4.85
CA PHE A 162 18.24 11.33 -6.02
C PHE A 162 18.04 12.81 -5.79
N LEU A 163 19.12 13.59 -5.92
CA LEU A 163 19.08 15.04 -5.85
C LEU A 163 18.89 15.62 -7.24
N ALA A 164 17.74 16.28 -7.48
CA ALA A 164 17.46 16.92 -8.75
C ALA A 164 17.98 18.37 -8.79
N SER A 165 18.73 18.67 -9.82
CA SER A 165 19.26 20.01 -10.07
C SER A 165 19.21 20.38 -11.56
N ARG A 166 19.41 21.66 -11.87
CA ARG A 166 19.66 22.09 -13.23
C ARG A 166 21.09 21.77 -13.65
N ARG A 167 21.25 21.26 -14.87
CA ARG A 167 22.54 20.89 -15.44
C ARG A 167 23.56 22.00 -15.31
N GLY A 168 24.71 21.68 -14.71
CA GLY A 168 25.78 22.61 -14.44
C GLY A 168 25.51 23.61 -13.31
N ARG A 169 24.45 23.45 -12.54
CA ARG A 169 24.05 24.35 -11.45
C ARG A 169 23.72 23.57 -10.17
N LYS A 170 24.67 22.81 -9.63
CA LYS A 170 24.47 21.99 -8.40
C LYS A 170 23.89 22.79 -7.21
N ARG A 171 24.14 24.12 -7.15
CA ARG A 171 23.57 24.98 -6.08
C ARG A 171 22.09 25.35 -6.30
N SER A 172 21.47 24.94 -7.41
CA SER A 172 20.05 25.15 -7.70
C SER A 172 19.26 23.83 -7.68
N SER A 173 19.52 23.01 -6.66
CA SER A 173 18.72 21.81 -6.41
C SER A 173 17.28 22.22 -6.06
N TRP A 174 16.31 21.50 -6.65
CA TRP A 174 14.90 21.85 -6.54
C TRP A 174 14.03 20.72 -5.97
N ALA A 175 14.54 19.48 -5.91
CA ALA A 175 13.85 18.34 -5.34
C ALA A 175 14.85 17.29 -4.82
N LEU A 176 14.45 16.56 -3.79
CA LEU A 176 15.15 15.39 -3.27
C LEU A 176 14.19 14.20 -3.25
N PHE A 177 14.41 13.22 -4.14
CA PHE A 177 13.66 11.96 -4.17
C PHE A 177 14.28 11.02 -3.16
N THR A 178 13.60 10.81 -2.06
CA THR A 178 14.15 10.10 -0.89
C THR A 178 13.85 8.60 -0.89
N GLY A 179 13.05 8.11 -1.86
CA GLY A 179 12.62 6.71 -1.85
C GLY A 179 11.99 6.31 -0.53
N ASP A 180 12.36 5.14 -0.03
CA ASP A 180 11.96 4.63 1.28
C ASP A 180 13.01 4.89 2.38
N PHE A 181 13.85 5.90 2.20
CA PHE A 181 14.83 6.29 3.21
C PHE A 181 14.24 7.28 4.22
N LEU A 182 13.65 8.38 3.74
CA LEU A 182 13.08 9.44 4.56
C LEU A 182 11.67 9.75 4.06
N PHE A 183 10.68 9.63 4.94
CA PHE A 183 9.28 9.98 4.71
C PHE A 183 8.90 11.28 5.45
N ALA A 184 7.72 11.79 5.15
CA ALA A 184 7.11 12.82 5.98
C ALA A 184 6.81 12.27 7.39
N GLY A 185 7.55 12.76 8.40
CA GLY A 185 7.39 12.37 9.80
C GLY A 185 7.86 10.95 10.17
N SER A 186 8.54 10.22 9.26
CA SER A 186 8.97 8.85 9.51
C SER A 186 10.20 8.48 8.66
N VAL A 187 10.68 7.26 8.81
CA VAL A 187 11.75 6.64 8.02
C VAL A 187 11.39 5.22 7.62
N GLY A 188 12.06 4.70 6.58
CA GLY A 188 11.83 3.35 6.09
C GLY A 188 12.23 2.27 7.10
N ARG A 189 11.46 1.19 7.14
CA ARG A 189 11.72 0.04 7.99
C ARG A 189 12.92 -0.79 7.51
N PRO A 190 13.81 -1.27 8.41
CA PRO A 190 15.02 -2.00 8.04
C PRO A 190 14.85 -3.54 8.04
N ASP A 191 13.67 -4.09 8.36
CA ASP A 191 13.47 -5.51 8.66
C ASP A 191 13.00 -6.36 7.48
N LEU A 192 13.00 -5.81 6.26
CA LEU A 192 12.53 -6.49 5.05
C LEU A 192 13.50 -7.54 4.47
N MET A 193 14.73 -7.58 4.96
CA MET A 193 15.76 -8.54 4.53
C MET A 193 15.91 -9.74 5.47
N GLY A 194 14.94 -9.94 6.37
CA GLY A 194 14.93 -10.97 7.39
C GLY A 194 15.69 -10.59 8.66
N VAL A 195 15.40 -11.30 9.74
CA VAL A 195 15.83 -10.99 11.12
C VAL A 195 17.34 -10.83 11.25
N ASP A 196 18.11 -11.66 10.52
CA ASP A 196 19.57 -11.64 10.60
C ASP A 196 20.21 -10.34 10.07
N ASN A 197 19.54 -9.64 9.17
CA ASN A 197 20.03 -8.40 8.55
C ASN A 197 19.47 -7.14 9.20
N THR A 198 18.38 -7.25 9.95
CA THR A 198 17.63 -6.11 10.50
C THR A 198 18.50 -5.18 11.32
N GLY A 199 19.29 -5.71 12.25
CA GLY A 199 20.14 -4.91 13.12
C GLY A 199 21.24 -4.15 12.38
N ASP A 200 21.80 -4.74 11.32
CA ASP A 200 22.84 -4.07 10.54
C ASP A 200 22.26 -3.01 9.60
N LEU A 201 21.06 -3.26 9.05
CA LEU A 201 20.35 -2.27 8.25
C LEU A 201 19.88 -1.08 9.09
N ALA A 202 19.40 -1.32 10.31
CA ALA A 202 19.02 -0.24 11.24
C ALA A 202 20.22 0.65 11.60
N LYS A 203 21.42 0.07 11.80
CA LYS A 203 22.66 0.83 12.02
C LYS A 203 23.07 1.65 10.78
N LYS A 204 22.91 1.07 9.57
CA LYS A 204 23.17 1.78 8.32
C LYS A 204 22.18 2.93 8.14
N LEU A 205 20.88 2.70 8.42
CA LEU A 205 19.86 3.74 8.38
C LEU A 205 20.23 4.91 9.29
N TRP A 206 20.57 4.62 10.54
CA TRP A 206 21.05 5.64 11.47
C TRP A 206 22.21 6.45 10.92
N HIS A 207 23.24 5.77 10.39
CA HIS A 207 24.42 6.46 9.83
C HIS A 207 24.04 7.32 8.61
N SER A 208 23.25 6.79 7.71
CA SER A 208 22.79 7.51 6.51
C SER A 208 21.96 8.74 6.88
N LEU A 209 21.07 8.66 7.90
CA LEU A 209 20.29 9.79 8.39
C LEU A 209 21.15 10.94 8.94
N GLN A 210 22.31 10.62 9.51
CA GLN A 210 23.23 11.63 10.05
C GLN A 210 24.10 12.29 8.97
N THR A 211 24.39 11.59 7.85
CA THR A 211 25.45 11.99 6.94
C THR A 211 24.97 12.32 5.51
N ALA A 212 23.97 11.58 5.00
CA ALA A 212 23.67 11.64 3.57
C ALA A 212 23.19 13.03 3.09
N PHE A 213 22.49 13.77 3.92
CA PHE A 213 21.86 15.05 3.56
C PHE A 213 22.40 16.23 4.38
N GLU A 214 23.52 16.07 5.09
CA GLU A 214 24.08 17.07 6.01
C GLU A 214 24.28 18.44 5.34
N ASP A 215 24.83 18.46 4.12
CA ASP A 215 25.15 19.68 3.39
C ASP A 215 23.99 20.23 2.54
N LEU A 216 22.80 19.57 2.55
CA LEU A 216 21.67 20.00 1.75
C LEU A 216 20.83 21.08 2.46
N PRO A 217 20.25 22.03 1.73
CA PRO A 217 19.51 23.15 2.32
C PRO A 217 18.15 22.72 2.89
N ASP A 218 17.73 23.34 4.00
CA ASP A 218 16.49 23.03 4.71
C ASP A 218 15.21 23.25 3.87
N GLN A 219 15.23 24.21 2.95
CA GLN A 219 14.09 24.51 2.08
C GLN A 219 13.92 23.54 0.90
N LEU A 220 14.75 22.50 0.81
CA LEU A 220 14.69 21.51 -0.25
C LEU A 220 13.48 20.59 -0.05
N PRO A 221 12.51 20.54 -1.00
CA PRO A 221 11.39 19.60 -0.91
C PRO A 221 11.86 18.15 -0.99
N ILE A 222 11.25 17.29 -0.18
CA ILE A 222 11.45 15.86 -0.25
C ILE A 222 10.28 15.19 -0.97
N TYR A 223 10.57 14.16 -1.74
CA TYR A 223 9.62 13.35 -2.51
C TYR A 223 9.89 11.87 -2.21
N PRO A 224 9.22 11.30 -1.20
CA PRO A 224 9.39 9.89 -0.81
C PRO A 224 8.66 8.94 -1.76
N ALA A 225 9.04 7.66 -1.78
CA ALA A 225 8.31 6.66 -2.57
C ALA A 225 6.98 6.22 -1.95
N HIS A 226 6.72 6.57 -0.69
CA HIS A 226 5.47 6.23 -0.01
C HIS A 226 4.89 7.37 0.81
N GLY A 227 3.55 7.35 0.89
CA GLY A 227 2.74 8.25 1.71
C GLY A 227 2.05 7.55 2.88
N PRO A 228 1.11 8.27 3.56
CA PRO A 228 0.36 7.76 4.70
C PRO A 228 -0.34 6.43 4.41
N GLY A 229 -0.30 5.53 5.40
CA GLY A 229 -0.92 4.20 5.31
C GLY A 229 -0.07 3.11 4.66
N SER A 230 1.12 3.45 4.13
CA SER A 230 2.07 2.43 3.67
C SER A 230 2.68 1.68 4.85
N PRO A 231 2.78 0.34 4.78
CA PRO A 231 3.49 -0.44 5.79
C PRO A 231 5.02 -0.42 5.62
N CYS A 232 5.58 0.33 4.64
CA CYS A 232 7.03 0.53 4.47
C CYS A 232 7.68 1.38 5.58
N GLY A 233 6.87 2.07 6.39
CA GLY A 233 7.31 2.82 7.57
C GLY A 233 6.17 2.99 8.56
N ALA A 234 6.50 3.07 9.84
CA ALA A 234 5.52 3.33 10.89
C ALA A 234 5.26 4.83 10.99
N GLY A 235 3.97 5.24 11.03
CA GLY A 235 3.61 6.62 11.33
C GLY A 235 3.95 7.65 10.26
N ILE A 236 3.95 7.25 8.97
CA ILE A 236 4.10 8.21 7.87
C ILE A 236 2.96 9.23 7.97
N ALA A 237 3.32 10.51 8.11
CA ALA A 237 2.37 11.58 8.37
C ALA A 237 1.67 12.04 7.08
N GLU A 238 0.38 12.32 7.18
CA GLU A 238 -0.31 13.16 6.22
C GLU A 238 0.01 14.62 6.54
N ARG A 239 0.39 15.40 5.54
CA ARG A 239 0.70 16.83 5.69
C ARG A 239 -0.09 17.63 4.67
N ASP A 240 -0.60 18.78 5.10
CA ASP A 240 -1.27 19.75 4.23
C ASP A 240 -0.28 20.55 3.38
N GLU A 241 0.99 20.58 3.80
CA GLU A 241 2.07 21.32 3.15
C GLU A 241 3.16 20.37 2.63
N GLN A 242 3.84 20.80 1.56
CA GLN A 242 4.99 20.09 1.00
C GLN A 242 6.06 19.86 2.06
N ALA A 243 6.42 18.60 2.31
CA ALA A 243 7.49 18.25 3.22
C ALA A 243 8.84 18.75 2.69
N THR A 244 9.63 19.37 3.54
CA THR A 244 11.00 19.82 3.23
C THR A 244 12.00 19.17 4.19
N LEU A 245 13.25 19.13 3.77
CA LEU A 245 14.32 18.56 4.59
C LEU A 245 14.43 19.24 5.96
N GLY A 246 14.23 20.56 6.04
CA GLY A 246 14.24 21.31 7.30
C GLY A 246 13.08 20.95 8.21
N ILE A 247 11.86 20.78 7.66
CA ILE A 247 10.71 20.32 8.44
C ILE A 247 11.01 18.95 9.04
N GLU A 248 11.57 18.03 8.25
CA GLU A 248 11.91 16.69 8.75
C GLU A 248 13.01 16.73 9.82
N ARG A 249 14.06 17.55 9.62
CA ARG A 249 15.10 17.75 10.65
C ARG A 249 14.55 18.26 11.96
N GLU A 250 13.55 19.15 11.92
CA GLU A 250 12.96 19.75 13.10
C GLU A 250 11.90 18.86 13.77
N SER A 251 11.07 18.16 12.99
CA SER A 251 9.84 17.54 13.51
C SER A 251 9.74 16.02 13.33
N ASN A 252 10.59 15.39 12.50
CA ASN A 252 10.54 13.95 12.29
C ASN A 252 11.03 13.21 13.54
N PRO A 253 10.20 12.41 14.21
CA PRO A 253 10.59 11.72 15.45
C PRO A 253 11.86 10.87 15.31
N ALA A 254 12.05 10.23 14.15
CA ALA A 254 13.22 9.39 13.88
C ALA A 254 14.54 10.19 13.83
N LEU A 255 14.49 11.49 13.57
CA LEU A 255 15.65 12.38 13.54
C LEU A 255 15.93 13.09 14.87
N GLN A 256 15.11 12.86 15.91
CA GLN A 256 15.25 13.51 17.23
C GLN A 256 16.04 12.67 18.24
N PHE A 257 16.55 11.51 17.86
CA PHE A 257 17.36 10.68 18.74
C PHE A 257 18.82 11.15 18.74
N ASP A 258 19.41 11.28 19.93
CA ASP A 258 20.85 11.54 20.10
C ASP A 258 21.67 10.24 20.13
N GLU A 259 21.04 9.13 20.53
CA GLU A 259 21.71 7.84 20.74
C GLU A 259 21.19 6.78 19.74
N ARG A 260 22.11 6.16 19.01
CA ARG A 260 21.81 5.15 17.99
C ARG A 260 20.98 3.97 18.52
N ASP A 261 21.32 3.46 19.69
CA ASP A 261 20.68 2.23 20.19
C ASP A 261 19.24 2.53 20.63
N ALA A 262 18.96 3.73 21.16
CA ALA A 262 17.60 4.19 21.44
C ALA A 262 16.77 4.36 20.16
N PHE A 263 17.36 4.92 19.09
CA PHE A 263 16.73 4.99 17.78
C PHE A 263 16.35 3.60 17.25
N ILE A 264 17.29 2.64 17.31
CA ILE A 264 17.05 1.28 16.79
C ILE A 264 15.93 0.59 17.59
N GLU A 265 15.93 0.72 18.91
CA GLU A 265 14.89 0.14 19.77
C GLU A 265 13.50 0.68 19.42
N ASP A 266 13.36 2.01 19.30
CA ASP A 266 12.09 2.66 18.94
C ASP A 266 11.65 2.27 17.53
N LEU A 267 12.57 2.33 16.56
CA LEU A 267 12.31 1.99 15.15
C LEU A 267 11.77 0.57 15.00
N LEU A 268 12.35 -0.41 15.69
CA LEU A 268 11.93 -1.81 15.56
C LEU A 268 10.68 -2.15 16.37
N PHE A 269 10.40 -1.39 17.42
CA PHE A 269 9.24 -1.63 18.29
C PHE A 269 7.91 -1.29 17.61
N ASN A 270 7.87 -0.25 16.77
CA ASN A 270 6.63 0.33 16.25
C ASN A 270 6.28 -0.12 14.82
N GLN A 271 6.98 -1.12 14.24
CA GLN A 271 6.72 -1.53 12.87
C GLN A 271 5.38 -2.29 12.71
N PRO A 272 4.60 -1.97 11.67
CA PRO A 272 3.41 -2.74 11.32
C PRO A 272 3.79 -4.16 10.86
N PRO A 273 2.85 -5.14 10.89
CA PRO A 273 3.11 -6.48 10.37
C PRO A 273 3.61 -6.46 8.92
N VAL A 274 4.61 -7.30 8.61
CA VAL A 274 5.12 -7.46 7.24
C VAL A 274 4.13 -8.29 6.42
N PRO A 275 3.64 -7.79 5.27
CA PRO A 275 2.76 -8.57 4.41
C PRO A 275 3.41 -9.86 3.88
N TYR A 276 2.68 -10.98 3.91
CA TYR A 276 3.17 -12.30 3.50
C TYR A 276 3.72 -12.34 2.07
N TYR A 277 3.17 -11.52 1.18
CA TYR A 277 3.57 -11.49 -0.22
C TYR A 277 4.85 -10.68 -0.50
N TRP A 278 5.35 -9.89 0.45
CA TRP A 278 6.50 -9.01 0.24
C TRP A 278 7.80 -9.73 -0.12
N PRO A 279 8.19 -10.84 0.52
CA PRO A 279 9.37 -11.59 0.10
C PRO A 279 9.30 -12.02 -1.37
N ARG A 280 8.09 -12.40 -1.85
CA ARG A 280 7.84 -12.72 -3.26
C ARG A 280 8.02 -11.49 -4.16
N MET A 281 7.54 -10.31 -3.75
CA MET A 281 7.68 -9.09 -4.56
C MET A 281 9.15 -8.72 -4.74
N LYS A 282 9.95 -8.77 -3.67
CA LYS A 282 11.41 -8.55 -3.75
C LYS A 282 12.07 -9.54 -4.73
N GLU A 283 11.73 -10.81 -4.64
CA GLU A 283 12.25 -11.82 -5.57
C GLU A 283 11.86 -11.53 -7.02
N VAL A 284 10.60 -11.19 -7.26
CA VAL A 284 10.07 -10.84 -8.59
C VAL A 284 10.77 -9.60 -9.14
N ASN A 285 10.93 -8.54 -8.34
CA ASN A 285 11.59 -7.31 -8.77
C ASN A 285 13.08 -7.51 -9.02
N ALA A 286 13.77 -8.28 -8.18
CA ALA A 286 15.18 -8.61 -8.41
C ALA A 286 15.40 -9.52 -9.64
N ARG A 287 14.54 -10.52 -9.83
CA ARG A 287 14.64 -11.43 -10.98
C ARG A 287 14.21 -10.78 -12.29
N GLY A 288 13.32 -9.82 -12.22
CA GLY A 288 12.67 -9.14 -13.33
C GLY A 288 11.26 -9.66 -13.57
N PRO A 289 10.24 -8.82 -13.30
CA PRO A 289 8.85 -9.19 -13.58
C PRO A 289 8.62 -9.45 -15.07
N GLU A 290 7.71 -10.34 -15.40
CA GLU A 290 7.26 -10.57 -16.78
C GLU A 290 6.67 -9.28 -17.37
N VAL A 291 6.98 -9.01 -18.64
CA VAL A 291 6.37 -7.92 -19.40
C VAL A 291 5.02 -8.41 -19.92
N LEU A 292 3.96 -7.70 -19.57
CA LEU A 292 2.58 -8.09 -19.89
C LEU A 292 2.04 -7.38 -21.15
N GLY A 293 2.67 -6.28 -21.56
CA GLY A 293 2.23 -5.46 -22.69
C GLY A 293 1.03 -4.55 -22.37
N GLY A 294 0.70 -4.39 -21.09
CA GLY A 294 -0.41 -3.59 -20.57
C GLY A 294 -1.22 -4.33 -19.51
N VAL A 295 -2.31 -3.70 -19.07
CA VAL A 295 -3.22 -4.32 -18.09
C VAL A 295 -4.02 -5.45 -18.77
N PRO A 296 -3.94 -6.71 -18.29
CA PRO A 296 -4.73 -7.80 -18.85
C PRO A 296 -6.23 -7.54 -18.73
N GLU A 297 -6.98 -7.84 -19.77
CA GLU A 297 -8.44 -7.73 -19.75
C GLU A 297 -9.05 -9.12 -19.45
N PRO A 298 -9.80 -9.27 -18.33
CA PRO A 298 -10.46 -10.53 -18.03
C PRO A 298 -11.64 -10.77 -18.99
N GLU A 299 -11.82 -12.02 -19.40
CA GLU A 299 -12.87 -12.42 -20.31
C GLU A 299 -14.26 -12.24 -19.67
N PRO A 300 -15.20 -11.51 -20.29
CA PRO A 300 -16.58 -11.47 -19.82
C PRO A 300 -17.25 -12.82 -20.10
N LEU A 301 -17.72 -13.49 -19.04
CA LEU A 301 -18.39 -14.78 -19.13
C LEU A 301 -19.85 -14.67 -18.72
N GLU A 302 -20.74 -15.19 -19.58
CA GLU A 302 -22.15 -15.41 -19.23
C GLU A 302 -22.28 -16.31 -17.98
N PRO A 303 -23.37 -16.18 -17.18
CA PRO A 303 -23.52 -16.89 -15.91
C PRO A 303 -23.26 -18.40 -15.97
N GLU A 304 -23.65 -19.07 -17.04
CA GLU A 304 -23.42 -20.53 -17.18
C GLU A 304 -21.94 -20.87 -17.36
N ALA A 305 -21.22 -20.11 -18.17
CA ALA A 305 -19.78 -20.31 -18.38
C ALA A 305 -18.98 -19.93 -17.13
N PHE A 306 -19.39 -18.85 -16.46
CA PHE A 306 -18.79 -18.39 -15.21
C PHE A 306 -18.98 -19.44 -14.08
N GLU A 307 -20.18 -20.02 -13.95
CA GLU A 307 -20.48 -21.10 -12.99
C GLU A 307 -19.57 -22.33 -13.21
N ARG A 308 -19.40 -22.75 -14.47
CA ARG A 308 -18.47 -23.85 -14.79
C ARG A 308 -17.03 -23.53 -14.39
N MET A 309 -16.60 -22.29 -14.60
CA MET A 309 -15.24 -21.87 -14.21
C MET A 309 -15.03 -21.90 -12.70
N ILE A 310 -15.94 -21.29 -11.94
CA ILE A 310 -15.82 -21.21 -10.46
C ILE A 310 -16.10 -22.53 -9.74
N ALA A 311 -16.62 -23.54 -10.43
CA ALA A 311 -16.76 -24.90 -9.88
C ALA A 311 -15.40 -25.58 -9.63
N SER A 312 -14.33 -25.10 -10.29
CA SER A 312 -12.98 -25.58 -10.03
C SER A 312 -12.49 -25.05 -8.67
N PRO A 313 -11.98 -25.91 -7.78
CA PRO A 313 -11.41 -25.50 -6.50
C PRO A 313 -10.15 -24.64 -6.66
N GLU A 314 -9.51 -24.68 -7.83
CA GLU A 314 -8.34 -23.85 -8.13
C GLU A 314 -8.68 -22.39 -8.39
N VAL A 315 -9.93 -22.06 -8.72
CA VAL A 315 -10.35 -20.69 -9.03
C VAL A 315 -10.71 -19.96 -7.74
N GLN A 316 -10.18 -18.78 -7.60
CA GLN A 316 -10.50 -17.85 -6.52
C GLN A 316 -11.62 -16.92 -6.99
N LEU A 317 -12.72 -16.89 -6.27
CA LEU A 317 -13.85 -16.02 -6.58
C LEU A 317 -13.78 -14.74 -5.74
N LEU A 318 -13.54 -13.61 -6.41
CA LEU A 318 -13.45 -12.28 -5.81
C LEU A 318 -14.71 -11.47 -6.15
N ASP A 319 -15.41 -10.97 -5.14
CA ASP A 319 -16.54 -10.04 -5.28
C ASP A 319 -16.12 -8.66 -4.78
N THR A 320 -16.07 -7.69 -5.68
CA THR A 320 -15.65 -6.32 -5.35
C THR A 320 -16.81 -5.38 -5.07
N ARG A 321 -18.04 -5.88 -4.98
CA ARG A 321 -19.17 -5.04 -4.64
C ARG A 321 -19.09 -4.54 -3.20
N HIS A 322 -19.74 -3.39 -2.98
CA HIS A 322 -19.86 -2.83 -1.63
C HIS A 322 -20.46 -3.83 -0.64
N MET A 323 -20.05 -3.78 0.64
CA MET A 323 -20.44 -4.72 1.69
C MET A 323 -21.96 -4.94 1.81
N PHE A 324 -22.78 -3.92 1.55
CA PHE A 324 -24.25 -4.04 1.56
C PHE A 324 -24.76 -4.87 0.37
N GLY A 325 -24.21 -4.65 -0.82
CA GLY A 325 -24.55 -5.45 -2.00
C GLY A 325 -24.13 -6.89 -1.88
N PHE A 326 -22.92 -7.13 -1.37
CA PHE A 326 -22.42 -8.47 -1.07
C PHE A 326 -23.25 -9.18 0.01
N GLY A 327 -23.54 -8.47 1.10
CA GLY A 327 -24.34 -9.00 2.22
C GLY A 327 -25.76 -9.37 1.80
N GLY A 328 -26.38 -8.58 0.93
CA GLY A 328 -27.72 -8.83 0.40
C GLY A 328 -27.82 -10.05 -0.54
N GLY A 329 -26.72 -10.45 -1.17
CA GLY A 329 -26.67 -11.64 -2.02
C GLY A 329 -25.36 -11.75 -2.79
N HIS A 330 -24.68 -12.89 -2.68
CA HIS A 330 -23.42 -13.18 -3.36
C HIS A 330 -23.32 -14.65 -3.77
N ILE A 331 -22.43 -14.96 -4.70
CA ILE A 331 -22.14 -16.33 -5.13
C ILE A 331 -21.41 -17.05 -3.98
N ARG A 332 -21.86 -18.27 -3.64
CA ARG A 332 -21.26 -19.08 -2.58
C ARG A 332 -19.74 -19.24 -2.79
N GLY A 333 -18.97 -19.02 -1.74
CA GLY A 333 -17.51 -19.14 -1.76
C GLY A 333 -16.77 -17.87 -2.21
N ALA A 334 -17.49 -16.81 -2.57
CA ALA A 334 -16.87 -15.53 -2.90
C ALA A 334 -16.19 -14.90 -1.67
N MET A 335 -15.01 -14.30 -1.89
CA MET A 335 -14.37 -13.38 -0.97
C MET A 335 -14.80 -11.95 -1.31
N ASN A 336 -15.19 -11.18 -0.33
CA ASN A 336 -15.55 -9.78 -0.55
C ASN A 336 -14.37 -8.87 -0.24
N ILE A 337 -13.81 -8.22 -1.26
CA ILE A 337 -12.90 -7.08 -1.10
C ILE A 337 -13.52 -5.92 -1.87
N GLY A 338 -14.21 -5.03 -1.19
CA GLY A 338 -15.00 -3.94 -1.81
C GLY A 338 -14.16 -3.07 -2.74
N HIS A 339 -14.82 -2.53 -3.79
CA HIS A 339 -14.19 -1.72 -4.82
C HIS A 339 -13.52 -0.48 -4.24
N SER A 340 -12.21 -0.50 -4.20
CA SER A 340 -11.33 0.61 -3.86
C SER A 340 -9.89 0.21 -4.21
N SER A 341 -8.98 1.16 -4.27
CA SER A 341 -7.55 0.89 -4.50
C SER A 341 -6.94 -0.04 -3.43
N SER A 342 -7.53 -0.12 -2.22
CA SER A 342 -7.13 -1.06 -1.16
C SER A 342 -7.22 -2.54 -1.57
N ILE A 343 -7.87 -2.85 -2.70
CA ILE A 343 -7.84 -4.19 -3.33
C ILE A 343 -6.40 -4.64 -3.59
N SER A 344 -5.47 -3.74 -3.92
CA SER A 344 -4.04 -4.06 -4.08
C SER A 344 -3.51 -4.73 -2.82
N MET A 345 -3.59 -4.04 -1.69
CA MET A 345 -3.04 -4.54 -0.41
C MET A 345 -3.78 -5.79 0.08
N TRP A 346 -5.11 -5.75 0.17
CA TRP A 346 -5.89 -6.89 0.70
C TRP A 346 -5.89 -8.09 -0.24
N GLY A 347 -5.83 -7.85 -1.55
CA GLY A 347 -5.62 -8.91 -2.54
C GLY A 347 -4.25 -9.57 -2.37
N GLY A 348 -3.19 -8.78 -2.20
CA GLY A 348 -1.84 -9.27 -1.94
C GLY A 348 -1.75 -10.14 -0.68
N TRP A 349 -2.42 -9.72 0.41
CA TRP A 349 -2.49 -10.48 1.66
C TRP A 349 -3.29 -11.78 1.57
N LEU A 350 -4.38 -11.84 0.77
CA LEU A 350 -5.42 -12.87 0.92
C LEU A 350 -5.59 -13.78 -0.29
N LEU A 351 -5.12 -13.36 -1.47
CA LEU A 351 -5.24 -14.13 -2.70
C LEU A 351 -3.93 -14.86 -3.03
N ASP A 352 -4.07 -16.08 -3.51
CA ASP A 352 -2.94 -16.85 -4.00
C ASP A 352 -2.50 -16.33 -5.38
N HIS A 353 -1.24 -15.95 -5.50
CA HIS A 353 -0.65 -15.38 -6.71
C HIS A 353 -0.56 -16.36 -7.89
N GLN A 354 -0.68 -17.66 -7.66
CA GLN A 354 -0.59 -18.69 -8.70
C GLN A 354 -1.95 -19.09 -9.25
N ARG A 355 -3.01 -18.92 -8.44
CA ARG A 355 -4.35 -19.39 -8.78
C ARG A 355 -5.12 -18.37 -9.61
N PRO A 356 -5.94 -18.81 -10.60
CA PRO A 356 -6.77 -17.93 -11.39
C PRO A 356 -7.84 -17.25 -10.52
N ILE A 357 -8.16 -16.00 -10.88
CA ILE A 357 -9.18 -15.19 -10.22
C ILE A 357 -10.36 -15.00 -11.18
N ALA A 358 -11.56 -15.29 -10.69
CA ALA A 358 -12.83 -14.95 -11.31
C ALA A 358 -13.45 -13.78 -10.54
N LEU A 359 -13.93 -12.77 -11.26
CA LEU A 359 -14.32 -11.48 -10.71
C LEU A 359 -15.84 -11.25 -10.80
N VAL A 360 -16.47 -10.89 -9.70
CA VAL A 360 -17.76 -10.21 -9.67
C VAL A 360 -17.50 -8.74 -9.36
N LYS A 361 -17.50 -7.90 -10.40
CA LYS A 361 -17.13 -6.49 -10.24
C LYS A 361 -18.24 -5.65 -9.62
N ALA A 362 -17.86 -4.57 -8.96
CA ALA A 362 -18.77 -3.51 -8.54
C ALA A 362 -19.41 -2.80 -9.75
N PRO A 363 -20.65 -2.31 -9.64
CA PRO A 363 -21.30 -1.55 -10.72
C PRO A 363 -20.53 -0.29 -11.14
N GLU A 364 -19.94 0.40 -10.17
CA GLU A 364 -19.20 1.67 -10.33
C GLU A 364 -17.81 1.51 -10.94
N GLY A 365 -17.24 0.30 -10.91
CA GLY A 365 -15.88 0.03 -11.37
C GLY A 365 -15.82 -0.76 -12.67
N THR A 366 -14.63 -0.82 -13.27
CA THR A 366 -14.34 -1.68 -14.42
C THR A 366 -13.52 -2.90 -13.97
N ALA A 367 -13.60 -3.98 -14.75
CA ALA A 367 -12.78 -5.16 -14.51
C ALA A 367 -11.28 -4.86 -14.73
N THR A 368 -10.98 -4.03 -15.74
CA THR A 368 -9.62 -3.58 -16.06
C THR A 368 -8.99 -2.79 -14.92
N GLU A 369 -9.75 -1.90 -14.26
CA GLU A 369 -9.27 -1.14 -13.10
C GLU A 369 -8.93 -2.06 -11.92
N VAL A 370 -9.82 -3.00 -11.59
CA VAL A 370 -9.54 -4.01 -10.55
C VAL A 370 -8.32 -4.86 -10.90
N THR A 371 -8.19 -5.25 -12.18
CA THR A 371 -7.03 -6.02 -12.66
C THR A 371 -5.74 -5.20 -12.53
N ALA A 372 -5.76 -3.90 -12.84
CA ALA A 372 -4.61 -3.02 -12.66
C ALA A 372 -4.18 -2.95 -11.19
N TRP A 373 -5.13 -2.79 -10.25
CA TRP A 373 -4.82 -2.80 -8.82
C TRP A 373 -4.21 -4.12 -8.35
N LEU A 374 -4.77 -5.25 -8.78
CA LEU A 374 -4.25 -6.58 -8.45
C LEU A 374 -2.88 -6.84 -9.09
N MET A 375 -2.68 -6.38 -10.33
CA MET A 375 -1.42 -6.50 -11.07
C MET A 375 -0.27 -5.78 -10.36
N ARG A 376 -0.51 -4.66 -9.68
CA ARG A 376 0.50 -3.91 -8.92
C ARG A 376 1.17 -4.78 -7.85
N VAL A 377 0.43 -5.68 -7.24
CA VAL A 377 0.95 -6.62 -6.23
C VAL A 377 1.20 -8.02 -6.77
N GLY A 378 1.37 -8.17 -8.09
CA GLY A 378 1.76 -9.42 -8.73
C GLY A 378 0.63 -10.43 -8.96
N LEU A 379 -0.62 -10.05 -8.74
CA LEU A 379 -1.81 -10.87 -9.02
C LEU A 379 -2.27 -10.63 -10.48
N THR A 380 -1.61 -11.28 -11.43
CA THR A 380 -1.82 -11.07 -12.87
C THR A 380 -2.79 -12.07 -13.50
N ASN A 381 -3.30 -13.02 -12.72
CA ASN A 381 -4.08 -14.14 -13.22
C ASN A 381 -5.61 -13.92 -13.10
N VAL A 382 -6.10 -12.68 -13.32
CA VAL A 382 -7.54 -12.39 -13.42
C VAL A 382 -8.02 -12.87 -14.77
N LYS A 383 -8.78 -13.97 -14.80
CA LYS A 383 -9.14 -14.68 -16.05
C LYS A 383 -10.49 -14.29 -16.59
N ALA A 384 -11.46 -14.06 -15.72
CA ALA A 384 -12.82 -13.80 -16.15
C ALA A 384 -13.53 -12.81 -15.24
N VAL A 385 -14.52 -12.14 -15.78
CA VAL A 385 -15.50 -11.33 -15.06
C VAL A 385 -16.90 -11.83 -15.39
N LEU A 386 -17.77 -11.90 -14.37
CA LEU A 386 -19.18 -12.24 -14.55
C LEU A 386 -19.87 -11.14 -15.37
N ASP A 387 -20.29 -11.47 -16.59
CA ASP A 387 -21.02 -10.55 -17.45
C ASP A 387 -22.41 -10.24 -16.87
N GLY A 388 -22.83 -8.97 -16.94
CA GLY A 388 -24.05 -8.50 -16.31
C GLY A 388 -24.08 -8.59 -14.78
N GLY A 389 -23.02 -9.14 -14.14
CA GLY A 389 -22.85 -9.23 -12.68
C GLY A 389 -23.96 -10.03 -11.98
N MET A 390 -24.19 -9.73 -10.70
CA MET A 390 -25.20 -10.45 -9.91
C MET A 390 -26.62 -10.31 -10.42
N LYS A 391 -26.92 -9.26 -11.18
CA LYS A 391 -28.24 -9.09 -11.81
C LYS A 391 -28.52 -10.24 -12.79
N GLU A 392 -27.61 -10.50 -13.71
CA GLU A 392 -27.75 -11.59 -14.68
C GLU A 392 -27.60 -12.97 -14.04
N TRP A 393 -26.73 -13.10 -13.03
CA TRP A 393 -26.63 -14.33 -12.22
C TRP A 393 -27.97 -14.74 -11.63
N THR A 394 -28.67 -13.83 -10.97
CA THR A 394 -29.96 -14.10 -10.35
C THR A 394 -31.08 -14.27 -11.38
N ALA A 395 -31.07 -13.45 -12.44
CA ALA A 395 -32.06 -13.55 -13.53
C ALA A 395 -32.00 -14.90 -14.27
N SER A 396 -30.79 -15.53 -14.31
CA SER A 396 -30.60 -16.86 -14.90
C SER A 396 -31.02 -18.02 -13.96
N GLY A 397 -31.62 -17.71 -12.79
CA GLY A 397 -32.14 -18.71 -11.84
C GLY A 397 -31.09 -19.39 -10.97
N ARG A 398 -29.88 -18.83 -10.91
CA ARG A 398 -28.79 -19.40 -10.12
C ARG A 398 -28.88 -19.01 -8.65
N GLU A 399 -28.44 -19.92 -7.79
CA GLU A 399 -28.46 -19.70 -6.35
C GLU A 399 -27.47 -18.62 -5.91
N PHE A 400 -27.83 -17.92 -4.86
CA PHE A 400 -26.97 -17.04 -4.10
C PHE A 400 -27.14 -17.26 -2.61
N VAL A 401 -26.16 -16.82 -1.84
CA VAL A 401 -26.21 -16.84 -0.38
C VAL A 401 -26.11 -15.41 0.16
N THR A 402 -26.51 -15.21 1.42
CA THR A 402 -26.45 -13.92 2.09
C THR A 402 -25.41 -13.92 3.21
N LEU A 403 -24.92 -12.74 3.54
CA LEU A 403 -24.08 -12.46 4.70
C LEU A 403 -24.78 -11.36 5.50
N PRO A 404 -25.53 -11.72 6.56
CA PRO A 404 -26.28 -10.75 7.33
C PRO A 404 -25.37 -9.75 8.03
N GLN A 405 -25.91 -8.54 8.23
CA GLN A 405 -25.21 -7.46 8.90
C GLN A 405 -25.84 -7.19 10.25
N MET A 406 -25.01 -6.86 11.23
CA MET A 406 -25.43 -6.50 12.58
C MET A 406 -25.16 -5.01 12.84
N SER A 407 -26.14 -4.28 13.33
CA SER A 407 -25.91 -2.89 13.74
C SER A 407 -25.06 -2.83 15.00
N ILE A 408 -24.35 -1.70 15.20
CA ILE A 408 -23.55 -1.48 16.42
C ILE A 408 -24.43 -1.50 17.68
N HIS A 409 -25.70 -1.08 17.59
CA HIS A 409 -26.63 -1.12 18.72
C HIS A 409 -26.99 -2.56 19.10
N THR A 410 -27.30 -3.39 18.10
CA THR A 410 -27.54 -4.83 18.32
C THR A 410 -26.30 -5.53 18.87
N LEU A 411 -25.12 -5.20 18.36
CA LEU A 411 -23.86 -5.77 18.86
C LEU A 411 -23.63 -5.35 20.32
N ARG A 412 -23.85 -4.06 20.66
CA ARG A 412 -23.72 -3.58 22.04
C ARG A 412 -24.58 -4.38 23.01
N ASP A 413 -25.83 -4.63 22.63
CA ASP A 413 -26.79 -5.36 23.48
C ASP A 413 -26.44 -6.85 23.62
N ARG A 414 -25.53 -7.36 22.78
CA ARG A 414 -25.05 -8.75 22.75
C ARG A 414 -23.58 -8.92 23.14
N LEU A 415 -22.91 -7.91 23.70
CA LEU A 415 -21.49 -8.03 24.09
C LEU A 415 -21.24 -9.14 25.11
N ASP A 416 -22.23 -9.41 25.99
CA ASP A 416 -22.15 -10.44 27.04
C ASP A 416 -22.82 -11.76 26.64
N ASP A 417 -23.21 -11.93 25.38
CA ASP A 417 -23.83 -13.14 24.87
C ASP A 417 -22.76 -14.26 24.74
N PRO A 418 -22.83 -15.33 25.56
CA PRO A 418 -21.81 -16.39 25.53
C PRO A 418 -21.88 -17.25 24.27
N ASP A 419 -22.96 -17.12 23.49
CA ASP A 419 -23.15 -17.84 22.25
C ASP A 419 -22.76 -17.02 21.02
N LEU A 420 -22.19 -15.81 21.19
CA LEU A 420 -21.69 -14.98 20.12
C LEU A 420 -20.16 -14.82 20.22
N GLN A 421 -19.45 -15.07 19.15
CA GLN A 421 -18.01 -14.83 19.05
C GLN A 421 -17.74 -13.50 18.36
N ILE A 422 -17.34 -12.49 19.12
CA ILE A 422 -17.03 -11.15 18.63
C ILE A 422 -15.56 -11.12 18.22
N VAL A 423 -15.25 -10.72 16.98
CA VAL A 423 -13.89 -10.77 16.43
C VAL A 423 -13.47 -9.40 15.91
N ASP A 424 -12.40 -8.88 16.49
CA ASP A 424 -11.69 -7.69 15.99
C ASP A 424 -10.71 -8.12 14.91
N VAL A 425 -10.88 -7.60 13.69
CA VAL A 425 -10.03 -7.93 12.54
C VAL A 425 -9.05 -6.80 12.19
N ARG A 426 -8.89 -5.82 13.07
CA ARG A 426 -8.02 -4.65 12.87
C ARG A 426 -6.54 -5.03 13.02
N GLN A 427 -5.66 -4.03 12.80
CA GLN A 427 -4.23 -4.18 13.05
C GLN A 427 -3.93 -4.28 14.57
N PRO A 428 -2.76 -4.84 14.95
CA PRO A 428 -2.38 -4.96 16.37
C PRO A 428 -2.38 -3.62 17.12
N SER A 429 -1.90 -2.54 16.49
CA SER A 429 -1.87 -1.20 17.08
C SER A 429 -3.27 -0.68 17.40
N GLU A 430 -4.23 -0.87 16.48
CA GLU A 430 -5.62 -0.46 16.69
C GLU A 430 -6.31 -1.24 17.82
N TRP A 431 -5.96 -2.53 17.98
CA TRP A 431 -6.41 -3.34 19.11
C TRP A 431 -5.83 -2.83 20.44
N ASP A 432 -4.57 -2.44 20.44
CA ASP A 432 -3.86 -1.93 21.62
C ASP A 432 -4.33 -0.54 22.06
N GLU A 433 -4.93 0.24 21.17
CA GLU A 433 -5.58 1.52 21.49
C GLU A 433 -6.92 1.32 22.22
N GLY A 434 -7.61 0.22 21.96
CA GLY A 434 -8.88 -0.13 22.59
C GLY A 434 -9.74 -1.04 21.72
N HIS A 435 -10.55 -1.91 22.34
CA HIS A 435 -11.38 -2.88 21.65
C HIS A 435 -12.74 -3.07 22.34
N LEU A 436 -13.66 -3.77 21.70
CA LEU A 436 -14.96 -4.07 22.28
C LEU A 436 -14.81 -5.13 23.37
N ARG A 437 -15.62 -4.98 24.43
CA ARG A 437 -15.65 -5.94 25.54
C ARG A 437 -15.97 -7.34 25.02
N ASN A 438 -15.27 -8.34 25.58
CA ASN A 438 -15.36 -9.75 25.21
C ASN A 438 -14.95 -10.07 23.77
N ALA A 439 -14.40 -9.12 23.01
CA ALA A 439 -13.89 -9.39 21.68
C ALA A 439 -12.63 -10.29 21.74
N ARG A 440 -12.49 -11.12 20.72
CA ARG A 440 -11.27 -11.88 20.43
C ARG A 440 -10.53 -11.17 19.32
N TYR A 441 -9.22 -11.09 19.43
CA TYR A 441 -8.38 -10.52 18.40
C TYR A 441 -8.01 -11.59 17.35
N ALA A 442 -8.24 -11.27 16.08
CA ALA A 442 -7.74 -12.05 14.95
C ALA A 442 -7.43 -11.09 13.79
N PHE A 443 -6.17 -10.75 13.60
CA PHE A 443 -5.77 -9.88 12.49
C PHE A 443 -6.27 -10.44 11.16
N LEU A 444 -6.89 -9.61 10.34
CA LEU A 444 -7.60 -10.02 9.12
C LEU A 444 -6.82 -11.02 8.24
N PRO A 445 -5.53 -10.81 7.92
CA PRO A 445 -4.75 -11.75 7.11
C PRO A 445 -4.53 -13.13 7.76
N GLU A 446 -4.59 -13.22 9.08
CA GLU A 446 -4.38 -14.46 9.82
C GLU A 446 -5.63 -15.35 9.93
N ILE A 447 -6.82 -14.81 9.62
CA ILE A 447 -8.09 -15.53 9.78
C ILE A 447 -8.09 -16.88 9.08
N PRO A 448 -7.60 -17.04 7.82
CA PRO A 448 -7.62 -18.34 7.14
C PRO A 448 -6.90 -19.43 7.92
N ASP A 449 -5.78 -19.12 8.60
CA ASP A 449 -4.97 -20.07 9.36
C ASP A 449 -5.47 -20.28 10.79
N ARG A 450 -6.41 -19.44 11.25
CA ARG A 450 -6.92 -19.43 12.62
C ARG A 450 -8.37 -19.87 12.76
N LEU A 451 -9.01 -20.33 11.68
CA LEU A 451 -10.42 -20.73 11.70
C LEU A 451 -10.72 -21.83 12.75
N ASP A 452 -9.76 -22.72 13.01
CA ASP A 452 -9.94 -23.80 13.99
C ASP A 452 -9.86 -23.34 15.46
N GLU A 453 -9.49 -22.08 15.71
CA GLU A 453 -9.57 -21.47 17.05
C GLU A 453 -11.01 -21.07 17.44
N PHE A 454 -11.94 -21.08 16.49
CA PHE A 454 -13.32 -20.63 16.67
C PHE A 454 -14.30 -21.80 16.71
N ASP A 455 -15.33 -21.69 17.54
CA ASP A 455 -16.39 -22.70 17.67
C ASP A 455 -17.38 -22.59 16.51
N ARG A 456 -17.42 -23.61 15.66
CA ARG A 456 -18.31 -23.66 14.48
C ARG A 456 -19.80 -23.75 14.84
N SER A 457 -20.13 -24.10 16.08
CA SER A 457 -21.51 -24.16 16.56
C SER A 457 -22.07 -22.80 16.97
N LYS A 458 -21.21 -21.79 17.09
CA LYS A 458 -21.56 -20.43 17.51
C LYS A 458 -21.36 -19.44 16.37
N PRO A 459 -22.30 -18.51 16.17
CA PRO A 459 -22.12 -17.46 15.18
C PRO A 459 -20.92 -16.57 15.51
N VAL A 460 -20.28 -16.05 14.45
CA VAL A 460 -19.19 -15.09 14.51
C VAL A 460 -19.71 -13.72 14.09
N VAL A 461 -19.29 -12.66 14.74
CA VAL A 461 -19.48 -11.29 14.29
C VAL A 461 -18.14 -10.59 14.16
N THR A 462 -17.84 -10.07 12.99
CA THR A 462 -16.59 -9.36 12.71
C THR A 462 -16.79 -7.85 12.71
N TYR A 463 -15.85 -7.11 13.28
CA TYR A 463 -15.81 -5.64 13.23
C TYR A 463 -14.38 -5.12 12.94
N CYS A 464 -14.29 -3.87 12.46
CA CYS A 464 -13.03 -3.17 12.19
C CYS A 464 -13.16 -1.66 12.48
N GLY A 465 -12.52 -0.78 11.70
CA GLY A 465 -12.71 0.68 11.76
C GLY A 465 -14.05 1.14 11.18
N THR A 466 -14.33 0.77 9.91
CA THR A 466 -15.46 1.32 9.12
C THR A 466 -16.44 0.26 8.59
N GLY A 467 -16.13 -1.03 8.75
CA GLY A 467 -16.91 -2.14 8.18
C GLY A 467 -16.27 -2.79 6.95
N TYR A 468 -15.30 -2.14 6.29
CA TYR A 468 -14.64 -2.65 5.08
C TYR A 468 -13.88 -3.97 5.36
N ARG A 469 -12.91 -3.94 6.27
CA ARG A 469 -12.16 -5.14 6.72
C ARG A 469 -13.09 -6.16 7.40
N ALA A 470 -14.12 -5.71 8.10
CA ALA A 470 -15.12 -6.58 8.70
C ALA A 470 -15.85 -7.42 7.66
N SER A 471 -16.23 -6.83 6.51
CA SER A 471 -16.85 -7.59 5.41
C SER A 471 -15.91 -8.62 4.80
N ILE A 472 -14.62 -8.26 4.64
CA ILE A 472 -13.60 -9.22 4.17
C ILE A 472 -13.50 -10.39 5.17
N GLY A 473 -13.29 -10.10 6.46
CA GLY A 473 -13.18 -11.10 7.52
C GLY A 473 -14.41 -11.99 7.61
N ALA A 474 -15.61 -11.39 7.56
CA ALA A 474 -16.86 -12.14 7.53
C ALA A 474 -16.94 -13.09 6.32
N SER A 475 -16.51 -12.65 5.14
CA SER A 475 -16.47 -13.52 3.96
C SER A 475 -15.51 -14.70 4.11
N LEU A 476 -14.37 -14.50 4.81
CA LEU A 476 -13.42 -15.58 5.13
C LEU A 476 -14.03 -16.60 6.11
N PHE A 477 -14.66 -16.16 7.19
CA PHE A 477 -15.39 -17.05 8.11
C PHE A 477 -16.53 -17.78 7.40
N LYS A 478 -17.29 -17.10 6.52
CA LYS A 478 -18.37 -17.72 5.73
C LYS A 478 -17.85 -18.83 4.83
N ARG A 479 -16.72 -18.61 4.16
CA ARG A 479 -16.02 -19.64 3.37
C ARG A 479 -15.55 -20.81 4.25
N GLY A 480 -15.16 -20.53 5.49
CA GLY A 480 -14.80 -21.52 6.50
C GLY A 480 -15.99 -22.30 7.07
N GLY A 481 -17.24 -22.02 6.63
CA GLY A 481 -18.44 -22.73 7.04
C GLY A 481 -19.09 -22.24 8.34
N PHE A 482 -18.74 -21.03 8.79
CA PHE A 482 -19.36 -20.42 9.98
C PHE A 482 -20.67 -19.72 9.63
N ASP A 483 -21.58 -19.64 10.59
CA ASP A 483 -22.62 -18.62 10.61
C ASP A 483 -21.98 -17.29 11.03
N VAL A 484 -22.21 -16.22 10.25
CA VAL A 484 -21.41 -15.00 10.43
C VAL A 484 -22.19 -13.73 10.11
N TYR A 485 -21.88 -12.67 10.87
CA TYR A 485 -22.36 -11.32 10.68
C TYR A 485 -21.17 -10.37 10.46
N SER A 486 -21.33 -9.35 9.63
CA SER A 486 -20.41 -8.21 9.57
C SER A 486 -21.04 -6.98 10.22
N VAL A 487 -20.22 -6.07 10.74
CA VAL A 487 -20.67 -4.84 11.39
C VAL A 487 -20.31 -3.62 10.52
N PRO A 488 -21.24 -3.09 9.72
CA PRO A 488 -21.03 -1.83 9.01
C PRO A 488 -20.82 -0.67 9.99
N GLY A 489 -19.95 0.27 9.62
CA GLY A 489 -19.57 1.41 10.46
C GLY A 489 -18.64 1.06 11.62
N SER A 490 -18.70 -0.16 12.15
CA SER A 490 -17.74 -0.74 13.12
C SER A 490 -17.33 0.22 14.25
N THR A 491 -16.02 0.37 14.58
CA THR A 491 -15.58 1.25 15.67
C THR A 491 -15.88 2.73 15.41
N GLY A 492 -15.83 3.20 14.18
CA GLY A 492 -16.22 4.59 13.87
C GLY A 492 -17.68 4.89 14.21
N ALA A 493 -18.61 3.96 13.90
CA ALA A 493 -19.99 4.10 14.30
C ALA A 493 -20.19 3.94 15.82
N TRP A 494 -19.38 3.06 16.46
CA TRP A 494 -19.36 2.83 17.90
C TRP A 494 -19.02 4.12 18.66
N GLU A 495 -17.95 4.80 18.25
CA GLU A 495 -17.54 6.09 18.79
C GLU A 495 -18.57 7.19 18.57
N ALA A 496 -19.11 7.28 17.35
CA ALA A 496 -20.14 8.25 17.01
C ALA A 496 -21.43 8.07 17.84
N ALA A 497 -21.71 6.83 18.31
CA ALA A 497 -22.80 6.53 19.22
C ALA A 497 -22.45 6.79 20.71
N GLY A 498 -21.23 7.23 21.01
CA GLY A 498 -20.75 7.52 22.36
C GLY A 498 -20.52 6.26 23.22
N TYR A 499 -20.22 5.12 22.59
CA TYR A 499 -19.93 3.87 23.30
C TYR A 499 -18.45 3.76 23.63
N SER A 500 -18.13 3.22 24.81
CA SER A 500 -16.76 3.07 25.30
C SER A 500 -16.11 1.79 24.80
N PHE A 501 -14.78 1.82 24.69
CA PHE A 501 -13.90 0.67 24.48
C PHE A 501 -13.32 0.18 25.81
N GLU A 502 -12.85 -1.07 25.82
CA GLU A 502 -11.97 -1.59 26.83
C GLU A 502 -10.50 -1.32 26.44
N GLU A 503 -9.72 -0.81 27.37
CA GLU A 503 -8.27 -0.71 27.20
C GLU A 503 -7.62 -2.08 27.47
N PRO A 504 -6.62 -2.50 26.67
CA PRO A 504 -5.89 -3.74 26.91
C PRO A 504 -5.19 -3.70 28.26
N THR A 505 -5.34 -4.75 29.08
CA THR A 505 -4.56 -4.90 30.29
C THR A 505 -3.10 -5.19 29.96
N LYS A 506 -2.14 -4.58 30.66
CA LYS A 506 -0.69 -4.75 30.46
C LYS A 506 -0.23 -6.23 30.40
N ALA A 507 -0.97 -7.16 31.01
CA ALA A 507 -0.69 -8.59 31.00
C ALA A 507 -0.99 -9.27 29.64
N LYS A 508 -1.93 -8.74 28.83
CA LYS A 508 -2.23 -9.28 27.48
C LYS A 508 -1.18 -8.84 26.45
N ARG A 509 -0.49 -7.71 26.64
CA ARG A 509 0.61 -7.27 25.76
C ARG A 509 1.78 -8.27 25.72
N ALA A 510 2.12 -8.90 26.84
CA ALA A 510 3.22 -9.86 26.94
C ALA A 510 2.97 -11.20 26.23
N SER A 511 1.71 -11.55 25.92
CA SER A 511 1.36 -12.80 25.25
C SER A 511 1.38 -12.68 23.71
N LEU A 512 1.21 -11.46 23.18
CA LEU A 512 1.23 -11.19 21.75
C LEU A 512 2.67 -11.10 21.20
N THR A 513 3.65 -10.67 22.04
CA THR A 513 5.07 -10.56 21.68
C THR A 513 5.86 -11.88 21.72
N ARG A 514 5.24 -13.00 22.13
CA ARG A 514 5.92 -14.32 22.25
C ARG A 514 5.64 -15.28 21.11
N ARG A 515 4.94 -14.87 20.05
CA ARG A 515 4.67 -15.71 18.88
C ARG A 515 5.14 -14.99 17.61
N GLY A 516 6.44 -14.74 17.53
CA GLY A 516 7.17 -14.33 16.34
C GLY A 516 8.23 -15.39 16.05
#